data_794682afc336f8a8d39a42a9da95f36f
#
_entry.id   794682afc336f8a8d39a42a9da95f36f
#
_cell.length_a   1.000
_cell.length_b   1.000
_cell.length_c   1.000
_cell.angle_alpha   90.00
_cell.angle_beta   90.00
_cell.angle_gamma   90.00
#
_symmetry.space_group_name_H-M   'P 1'
#
loop_
_entity.id
_entity.type
_entity.pdbx_description
1 polymer ?
#
loop_
_entity_poly.entity_id
_entity_poly.type
_entity_poly.pdbx_seq_one_letter_code
_entity_poly.pdbx_strand_id
1 'polypeptide(L)'
;MVTQQRNTPVQSPQDFIRIQDLFYLCLGKWHWFVVSLAVCLGIAVWYLLTTPPVYTRSASILIKDDSKGKSASTDMETFSDFGLFTSNTNVNNEMGTLQSPDLMREVVSRLHLDMDYKVSGRFHRQTVYGRQLPISVSISDLPEDESATFTLQLSKGGKVTLSDIERNGESVGEMELKGNLGDTIPSGIGKIVVISTPYYTDDTETLLYVSRLPFGEATSTYSADLVVSQIDEKSNIITLSFKDVSTQRAEDVLNTLIAVYNENWVRDKNQIAISTSKFIDGRLGVIEGELGNVDDDISSYKSEHLLPDVQAAANMYMAQASEAKAAIKELDNQVYMARYIRNYLTNKSNSSQLLPANSGIDNPGIATQISEYNSKLLERNSLVSHSSEKNPLVVEMDASLSAMRSALLTSIDNLLVTLNAQIKSQRGYSGQATSQIASNPQQAKYLLSVERQQKVKESLYLYLLQKREENELSQAFTAYNTRIITMPGGSMIPTAPIKKNILLVAFALGLLVPIVIIFIRENMNTVVRGRKDLENMTAPFVGEIPLAFQKSKWYSRKAKTKEEICAIVVKEKSRNVINEAFRVVRTNLEFVVGKERESNV
;
A
#
# COMPACT_ATOMS: atom_id res chain seq x y z
N MET A 1 -23.81 -75.22 35.23
CA MET A 1 -24.40 -74.05 35.86
C MET A 1 -23.46 -72.89 35.63
N VAL A 2 -23.85 -72.00 34.76
CA VAL A 2 -23.03 -70.88 34.28
C VAL A 2 -23.34 -69.70 35.18
N THR A 3 -22.33 -69.19 35.88
CA THR A 3 -22.43 -67.99 36.69
C THR A 3 -22.11 -66.81 35.81
N GLN A 4 -23.12 -66.00 35.46
CA GLN A 4 -22.98 -64.70 34.78
C GLN A 4 -22.34 -63.72 35.75
N GLN A 5 -21.12 -63.27 35.41
CA GLN A 5 -20.53 -62.07 35.98
C GLN A 5 -21.18 -60.83 35.30
N ARG A 6 -21.90 -60.05 36.09
CA ARG A 6 -22.39 -58.72 35.72
C ARG A 6 -21.20 -57.73 35.71
N ASN A 7 -20.74 -57.40 34.56
CA ASN A 7 -19.88 -56.25 34.39
C ASN A 7 -20.67 -54.96 34.63
N THR A 8 -20.50 -54.33 35.76
CA THR A 8 -20.89 -52.95 36.00
C THR A 8 -19.85 -52.02 35.34
N PRO A 9 -20.24 -51.10 34.54
CA PRO A 9 -19.30 -50.13 34.01
C PRO A 9 -18.79 -49.24 35.14
N VAL A 10 -17.50 -49.23 35.35
CA VAL A 10 -16.81 -48.24 36.19
C VAL A 10 -16.99 -46.85 35.53
N GLN A 11 -17.94 -46.09 36.07
CA GLN A 11 -18.03 -44.67 35.75
C GLN A 11 -16.86 -43.98 36.44
N SER A 12 -15.94 -43.46 35.64
CA SER A 12 -14.91 -42.54 36.09
C SER A 12 -15.56 -41.34 36.78
N PRO A 13 -15.11 -40.93 37.96
CA PRO A 13 -15.63 -39.73 38.61
C PRO A 13 -15.18 -38.52 37.85
N GLN A 14 -16.08 -37.92 37.08
CA GLN A 14 -15.88 -36.58 36.54
C GLN A 14 -16.26 -35.60 37.64
N ASP A 15 -15.27 -35.21 38.44
CA ASP A 15 -15.36 -34.09 39.37
C ASP A 15 -15.44 -32.75 38.59
N PHE A 16 -16.49 -32.60 37.80
CA PHE A 16 -16.79 -31.29 37.22
C PHE A 16 -17.70 -30.52 38.18
N ILE A 17 -17.16 -29.42 38.71
CA ILE A 17 -17.96 -28.43 39.43
C ILE A 17 -19.16 -28.06 38.56
N ARG A 18 -20.37 -28.29 39.05
CA ARG A 18 -21.58 -27.91 38.29
C ARG A 18 -21.61 -26.42 38.11
N ILE A 19 -21.93 -25.96 36.88
CA ILE A 19 -22.00 -24.54 36.52
C ILE A 19 -22.87 -23.74 37.52
N GLN A 20 -23.90 -24.37 38.08
CA GLN A 20 -24.77 -23.77 39.11
C GLN A 20 -24.03 -23.50 40.42
N ASP A 21 -23.18 -24.43 40.88
CA ASP A 21 -22.42 -24.28 42.13
C ASP A 21 -21.34 -23.19 41.97
N LEU A 22 -20.70 -23.11 40.77
CA LEU A 22 -19.78 -22.04 40.44
C LEU A 22 -20.47 -20.67 40.47
N PHE A 23 -21.71 -20.58 39.96
CA PHE A 23 -22.48 -19.33 39.96
C PHE A 23 -22.77 -18.86 41.40
N TYR A 24 -23.21 -19.72 42.29
CA TYR A 24 -23.45 -19.36 43.70
C TYR A 24 -22.17 -18.98 44.45
N LEU A 25 -21.05 -19.64 44.15
CA LEU A 25 -19.74 -19.26 44.67
C LEU A 25 -19.28 -17.91 44.20
N CYS A 26 -19.49 -17.60 42.91
CA CYS A 26 -19.21 -16.26 42.36
C CYS A 26 -20.07 -15.17 43.03
N LEU A 27 -21.37 -15.45 43.24
CA LEU A 27 -22.27 -14.52 43.92
C LEU A 27 -21.83 -14.25 45.38
N GLY A 28 -21.37 -15.30 46.10
CA GLY A 28 -20.84 -15.15 47.45
C GLY A 28 -19.55 -14.32 47.55
N LYS A 29 -18.79 -14.26 46.44
CA LYS A 29 -17.51 -13.53 46.38
C LYS A 29 -17.58 -12.30 45.48
N TRP A 30 -18.72 -11.65 45.35
CA TRP A 30 -18.97 -10.52 44.46
C TRP A 30 -17.94 -9.36 44.62
N HIS A 31 -17.37 -9.19 45.81
CA HIS A 31 -16.33 -8.19 46.07
C HIS A 31 -15.10 -8.34 45.19
N TRP A 32 -14.72 -9.60 44.84
CA TRP A 32 -13.61 -9.91 43.96
C TRP A 32 -13.87 -9.41 42.54
N PHE A 33 -15.13 -9.51 42.10
CA PHE A 33 -15.56 -8.98 40.80
C PHE A 33 -15.49 -7.47 40.77
N VAL A 34 -15.90 -6.78 41.81
CA VAL A 34 -15.83 -5.33 41.91
C VAL A 34 -14.37 -4.84 41.86
N VAL A 35 -13.49 -5.49 42.63
CA VAL A 35 -12.07 -5.12 42.65
C VAL A 35 -11.41 -5.42 41.29
N SER A 36 -11.63 -6.59 40.73
CA SER A 36 -11.09 -6.96 39.42
C SER A 36 -11.59 -6.03 38.32
N LEU A 37 -12.88 -5.72 38.33
CA LEU A 37 -13.47 -4.81 37.36
C LEU A 37 -12.89 -3.40 37.47
N ALA A 38 -12.73 -2.90 38.71
CA ALA A 38 -12.12 -1.59 38.96
C ALA A 38 -10.67 -1.54 38.47
N VAL A 39 -9.89 -2.60 38.70
CA VAL A 39 -8.50 -2.69 38.25
C VAL A 39 -8.43 -2.77 36.71
N CYS A 40 -9.22 -3.67 36.09
CA CYS A 40 -9.20 -3.81 34.62
C CYS A 40 -9.68 -2.54 33.91
N LEU A 41 -10.74 -1.90 34.38
CA LEU A 41 -11.21 -0.62 33.84
C LEU A 41 -10.21 0.50 34.13
N GLY A 42 -9.56 0.52 35.29
CA GLY A 42 -8.51 1.47 35.62
C GLY A 42 -7.33 1.38 34.65
N ILE A 43 -6.86 0.16 34.36
CA ILE A 43 -5.80 -0.10 33.37
C ILE A 43 -6.25 0.34 31.96
N ALA A 44 -7.48 0.03 31.57
CA ALA A 44 -8.02 0.42 30.27
C ALA A 44 -8.12 1.95 30.12
N VAL A 45 -8.56 2.64 31.16
CA VAL A 45 -8.61 4.12 31.18
C VAL A 45 -7.19 4.69 31.15
N TRP A 46 -6.26 4.15 31.91
CA TRP A 46 -4.85 4.52 31.85
C TRP A 46 -4.28 4.38 30.45
N TYR A 47 -4.50 3.23 29.80
CA TYR A 47 -4.08 2.99 28.41
C TYR A 47 -4.69 4.01 27.45
N LEU A 48 -6.00 4.29 27.57
CA LEU A 48 -6.68 5.28 26.72
C LEU A 48 -6.19 6.71 26.92
N LEU A 49 -5.70 7.06 28.12
CA LEU A 49 -5.14 8.38 28.40
C LEU A 49 -3.70 8.53 27.92
N THR A 50 -2.93 7.43 27.90
CA THR A 50 -1.51 7.45 27.49
C THR A 50 -1.32 7.24 25.99
N THR A 51 -2.28 6.60 25.30
CA THR A 51 -2.18 6.36 23.86
C THR A 51 -2.67 7.57 23.07
N PRO A 52 -1.86 8.13 22.15
CA PRO A 52 -2.27 9.26 21.33
C PRO A 52 -3.42 8.87 20.39
N PRO A 53 -4.36 9.78 20.13
CA PRO A 53 -5.46 9.54 19.20
C PRO A 53 -4.93 9.54 17.76
N VAL A 54 -5.35 8.54 16.98
CA VAL A 54 -5.03 8.43 15.55
C VAL A 54 -6.27 8.76 14.73
N TYR A 55 -6.09 9.58 13.72
CA TYR A 55 -7.14 10.01 12.80
C TYR A 55 -6.90 9.40 11.43
N THR A 56 -7.97 9.06 10.73
CA THR A 56 -7.91 8.65 9.33
C THR A 56 -8.40 9.79 8.46
N ARG A 57 -7.59 10.17 7.48
CA ARG A 57 -7.97 11.10 6.43
C ARG A 57 -8.06 10.36 5.12
N SER A 58 -9.00 10.73 4.26
CA SER A 58 -9.17 10.10 2.97
C SER A 58 -9.37 11.13 1.87
N ALA A 59 -8.89 10.78 0.69
CA ALA A 59 -9.10 11.51 -0.56
C ALA A 59 -9.58 10.53 -1.62
N SER A 60 -10.39 10.99 -2.57
CA SER A 60 -10.78 10.18 -3.71
C SER A 60 -10.36 10.86 -5.00
N ILE A 61 -9.70 10.11 -5.86
CA ILE A 61 -9.23 10.55 -7.17
C ILE A 61 -9.83 9.68 -8.26
N LEU A 62 -10.20 10.28 -9.36
CA LEU A 62 -10.60 9.59 -10.58
C LEU A 62 -9.38 9.50 -11.50
N ILE A 63 -9.01 8.31 -11.91
CA ILE A 63 -8.03 8.10 -12.97
C ILE A 63 -8.72 8.29 -14.32
N LYS A 64 -8.21 9.21 -15.13
CA LYS A 64 -8.74 9.44 -16.48
C LYS A 64 -8.37 8.26 -17.38
N ASP A 65 -9.30 7.85 -18.21
CA ASP A 65 -9.09 6.83 -19.21
C ASP A 65 -8.63 7.51 -20.52
N ASP A 66 -7.34 7.40 -20.82
CA ASP A 66 -6.75 7.97 -22.05
C ASP A 66 -7.30 7.31 -23.33
N SER A 67 -7.99 6.16 -23.21
CA SER A 67 -8.54 5.43 -24.35
C SER A 67 -9.75 6.12 -25.00
N LYS A 68 -10.45 6.99 -24.27
CA LYS A 68 -11.65 7.70 -24.76
C LYS A 68 -11.37 9.03 -25.47
N GLY A 69 -10.13 9.50 -25.48
CA GLY A 69 -9.73 10.76 -26.11
C GLY A 69 -9.30 10.66 -27.58
N LYS A 70 -9.06 9.46 -28.08
CA LYS A 70 -8.78 9.26 -29.51
C LYS A 70 -10.10 9.23 -30.27
N SER A 71 -10.44 10.38 -30.87
CA SER A 71 -11.52 10.52 -31.83
C SER A 71 -11.42 9.38 -32.85
N ALA A 72 -12.42 8.52 -32.83
CA ALA A 72 -12.54 7.40 -33.74
C ALA A 72 -12.56 7.90 -35.19
N SER A 73 -11.48 7.71 -35.93
CA SER A 73 -11.61 7.57 -37.38
C SER A 73 -12.40 6.28 -37.63
N THR A 74 -13.39 6.36 -38.48
CA THR A 74 -14.48 5.42 -38.73
C THR A 74 -14.03 3.98 -39.09
N ASP A 75 -12.73 3.78 -39.35
CA ASP A 75 -12.15 2.48 -39.73
C ASP A 75 -11.69 1.62 -38.53
N MET A 76 -11.75 2.15 -37.31
CA MET A 76 -11.24 1.48 -36.11
C MET A 76 -12.30 0.67 -35.35
N GLU A 77 -13.58 0.86 -35.65
CA GLU A 77 -14.68 0.09 -35.03
C GLU A 77 -14.68 -1.39 -35.48
N THR A 78 -14.19 -1.69 -36.69
CA THR A 78 -14.13 -3.06 -37.21
C THR A 78 -13.09 -3.95 -36.50
N PHE A 79 -12.10 -3.38 -35.83
CA PHE A 79 -11.06 -4.13 -35.12
C PHE A 79 -11.30 -4.27 -33.61
N SER A 80 -12.20 -3.50 -33.01
CA SER A 80 -12.57 -3.63 -31.60
C SER A 80 -13.33 -4.91 -31.29
N ASP A 81 -13.99 -5.49 -32.29
CA ASP A 81 -14.76 -6.74 -32.16
C ASP A 81 -13.88 -8.00 -32.00
N PHE A 82 -12.57 -7.90 -32.27
CA PHE A 82 -11.64 -9.00 -32.04
C PHE A 82 -11.12 -9.11 -30.61
N GLY A 83 -11.60 -8.29 -29.67
CA GLY A 83 -11.34 -8.44 -28.23
C GLY A 83 -9.88 -8.26 -27.79
N LEU A 84 -8.97 -7.83 -28.69
CA LEU A 84 -7.53 -7.70 -28.43
C LEU A 84 -7.13 -6.32 -27.86
N PHE A 85 -8.06 -5.38 -27.77
CA PHE A 85 -7.76 -3.98 -27.41
C PHE A 85 -8.69 -3.42 -26.35
N THR A 86 -8.83 -4.09 -25.21
CA THR A 86 -9.22 -3.39 -24.01
C THR A 86 -7.95 -2.74 -23.42
N SER A 87 -7.62 -1.54 -23.86
CA SER A 87 -6.73 -0.68 -23.10
C SER A 87 -7.46 -0.23 -21.84
N ASN A 88 -7.70 -1.15 -20.91
CA ASN A 88 -7.97 -0.77 -19.56
C ASN A 88 -6.68 -0.10 -19.08
N THR A 89 -6.71 1.21 -18.90
CA THR A 89 -5.80 1.85 -17.96
C THR A 89 -5.92 0.99 -16.71
N ASN A 90 -4.90 0.20 -16.44
CA ASN A 90 -5.04 -0.83 -15.42
C ASN A 90 -5.00 -0.11 -14.08
N VAL A 91 -6.18 0.23 -13.55
CA VAL A 91 -6.33 0.95 -12.28
C VAL A 91 -5.52 0.27 -11.18
N ASN A 92 -5.32 -1.06 -11.28
CA ASN A 92 -4.47 -1.81 -10.38
C ASN A 92 -2.98 -1.40 -10.49
N ASN A 93 -2.50 -1.10 -11.70
CA ASN A 93 -1.13 -0.61 -11.89
C ASN A 93 -0.98 0.79 -11.29
N GLU A 94 -1.98 1.66 -11.48
CA GLU A 94 -1.97 3.00 -10.90
C GLU A 94 -2.07 2.95 -9.36
N MET A 95 -2.84 2.00 -8.81
CA MET A 95 -2.85 1.74 -7.38
C MET A 95 -1.46 1.29 -6.88
N GLY A 96 -0.80 0.40 -7.62
CA GLY A 96 0.57 -0.02 -7.31
C GLY A 96 1.56 1.14 -7.35
N THR A 97 1.44 2.03 -8.35
CA THR A 97 2.27 3.23 -8.46
C THR A 97 2.04 4.18 -7.28
N LEU A 98 0.78 4.40 -6.87
CA LEU A 98 0.44 5.24 -5.71
C LEU A 98 0.93 4.65 -4.37
N GLN A 99 1.11 3.33 -4.29
CA GLN A 99 1.68 2.64 -3.13
C GLN A 99 3.21 2.50 -3.21
N SER A 100 3.83 2.97 -4.29
CA SER A 100 5.27 2.84 -4.47
C SER A 100 6.04 3.51 -3.34
N PRO A 101 7.04 2.83 -2.75
CA PRO A 101 7.94 3.42 -1.77
C PRO A 101 8.68 4.64 -2.31
N ASP A 102 9.00 4.68 -3.60
CA ASP A 102 9.69 5.81 -4.23
C ASP A 102 8.83 7.06 -4.24
N LEU A 103 7.53 6.89 -4.50
CA LEU A 103 6.58 8.00 -4.45
C LEU A 103 6.46 8.55 -3.01
N MET A 104 6.35 7.66 -2.03
CA MET A 104 6.31 8.06 -0.62
C MET A 104 7.63 8.69 -0.17
N ARG A 105 8.76 8.20 -0.66
CA ARG A 105 10.07 8.79 -0.41
C ARG A 105 10.14 10.27 -0.82
N GLU A 106 9.59 10.59 -1.98
CA GLU A 106 9.52 11.98 -2.45
C GLU A 106 8.58 12.83 -1.58
N VAL A 107 7.46 12.26 -1.12
CA VAL A 107 6.54 12.91 -0.16
C VAL A 107 7.24 13.21 1.17
N VAL A 108 7.93 12.21 1.73
CA VAL A 108 8.72 12.35 2.98
C VAL A 108 9.77 13.44 2.84
N SER A 109 10.47 13.48 1.70
CA SER A 109 11.47 14.51 1.41
C SER A 109 10.87 15.91 1.33
N ARG A 110 9.74 16.08 0.61
CA ARG A 110 9.11 17.39 0.41
C ARG A 110 8.50 17.97 1.68
N LEU A 111 7.96 17.11 2.53
CA LEU A 111 7.31 17.52 3.77
C LEU A 111 8.24 17.41 4.99
N HIS A 112 9.49 16.98 4.80
CA HIS A 112 10.46 16.73 5.88
C HIS A 112 9.89 15.85 7.00
N LEU A 113 9.24 14.74 6.62
CA LEU A 113 8.59 13.83 7.55
C LEU A 113 9.56 12.90 8.28
N ASP A 114 10.82 12.93 7.94
CA ASP A 114 11.92 12.33 8.72
C ASP A 114 12.09 13.02 10.07
N MET A 115 11.61 14.26 10.21
CA MET A 115 11.62 15.05 11.44
C MET A 115 10.26 15.01 12.13
N ASP A 116 10.21 14.59 13.38
CA ASP A 116 9.00 14.61 14.21
C ASP A 116 9.20 15.52 15.44
N TYR A 117 8.21 16.35 15.70
CA TYR A 117 8.23 17.33 16.77
C TYR A 117 7.13 17.03 17.77
N LYS A 118 7.49 16.90 19.05
CA LYS A 118 6.54 16.61 20.13
C LYS A 118 6.67 17.62 21.26
N VAL A 119 5.53 17.99 21.82
CA VAL A 119 5.46 18.79 23.06
C VAL A 119 5.00 17.91 24.21
N SER A 120 5.37 18.30 25.44
CA SER A 120 4.88 17.62 26.63
C SER A 120 3.39 17.89 26.83
N GLY A 121 2.57 16.86 26.68
CA GLY A 121 1.17 16.88 27.03
C GLY A 121 0.92 16.39 28.44
N ARG A 122 -0.34 16.45 28.92
CA ARG A 122 -0.71 16.08 30.31
C ARG A 122 -0.49 14.59 30.61
N PHE A 123 -0.71 13.70 29.63
CA PHE A 123 -0.63 12.25 29.81
C PHE A 123 0.28 11.57 28.77
N HIS A 124 0.46 12.17 27.60
CA HIS A 124 1.34 11.70 26.54
C HIS A 124 1.96 12.88 25.79
N ARG A 125 3.06 12.65 25.09
CA ARG A 125 3.66 13.66 24.21
C ARG A 125 2.75 13.85 23.01
N GLN A 126 2.46 15.10 22.65
CA GLN A 126 1.61 15.46 21.51
C GLN A 126 2.49 15.86 20.33
N THR A 127 2.24 15.27 19.17
CA THR A 127 2.91 15.66 17.93
C THR A 127 2.39 17.02 17.48
N VAL A 128 3.32 17.90 17.15
CA VAL A 128 3.07 19.26 16.65
C VAL A 128 3.49 19.32 15.19
N TYR A 129 2.59 19.80 14.33
CA TYR A 129 2.82 19.88 12.89
C TYR A 129 2.14 21.11 12.27
N GLY A 130 2.68 21.61 11.17
CA GLY A 130 2.09 22.66 10.36
C GLY A 130 1.91 23.97 11.14
N ARG A 131 0.66 24.41 11.29
CA ARG A 131 0.32 25.71 11.92
C ARG A 131 0.67 25.79 13.41
N GLN A 132 0.84 24.68 14.07
CA GLN A 132 1.18 24.62 15.49
C GLN A 132 2.69 24.60 15.72
N LEU A 133 3.49 24.42 14.68
CA LEU A 133 4.94 24.30 14.78
C LEU A 133 5.59 25.69 14.60
N PRO A 134 6.16 26.27 15.65
CA PRO A 134 6.74 27.63 15.57
C PRO A 134 8.11 27.64 14.88
N ILE A 135 8.80 26.50 14.81
CA ILE A 135 10.14 26.39 14.27
C ILE A 135 10.28 25.17 13.36
N SER A 136 11.25 25.22 12.47
CA SER A 136 11.71 24.08 11.68
C SER A 136 13.19 23.85 11.96
N VAL A 137 13.60 22.60 12.09
CA VAL A 137 14.99 22.21 12.33
C VAL A 137 15.57 21.54 11.11
N SER A 138 16.75 21.92 10.72
CA SER A 138 17.56 21.25 9.70
C SER A 138 18.86 20.78 10.31
N ILE A 139 19.25 19.54 10.06
CA ILE A 139 20.51 18.95 10.51
C ILE A 139 21.36 18.68 9.27
N SER A 140 22.44 19.41 9.14
CA SER A 140 23.42 19.15 8.08
C SER A 140 24.49 18.19 8.60
N ASP A 141 25.12 17.46 7.67
CA ASP A 141 26.22 16.52 7.94
C ASP A 141 25.80 15.23 8.70
N LEU A 142 24.50 15.00 8.96
CA LEU A 142 23.99 13.73 9.48
C LEU A 142 23.57 12.82 8.31
N PRO A 143 24.13 11.61 8.18
CA PRO A 143 23.75 10.65 7.16
C PRO A 143 22.25 10.35 7.15
N GLU A 144 21.69 9.97 5.99
CA GLU A 144 20.26 9.67 5.84
C GLU A 144 19.82 8.40 6.60
N ASP A 145 20.75 7.51 6.88
CA ASP A 145 20.53 6.23 7.56
C ASP A 145 20.69 6.32 9.09
N GLU A 146 20.94 7.50 9.61
CA GLU A 146 21.12 7.70 11.05
C GLU A 146 19.95 8.45 11.70
N SER A 147 19.62 8.02 12.93
CA SER A 147 18.63 8.69 13.77
C SER A 147 19.29 9.69 14.71
N ALA A 148 18.54 10.71 15.07
CA ALA A 148 18.94 11.66 16.10
C ALA A 148 17.73 12.08 16.95
N THR A 149 17.93 12.24 18.25
CA THR A 149 16.92 12.81 19.15
C THR A 149 17.56 13.88 20.02
N PHE A 150 16.81 14.93 20.30
CA PHE A 150 17.25 15.99 21.22
C PHE A 150 16.04 16.78 21.74
N THR A 151 16.26 17.44 22.86
CA THR A 151 15.30 18.35 23.46
C THR A 151 15.66 19.79 23.08
N LEU A 152 14.70 20.52 22.49
CA LEU A 152 14.87 21.89 22.09
C LEU A 152 13.98 22.79 22.95
N GLN A 153 14.58 23.67 23.70
CA GLN A 153 13.87 24.71 24.46
C GLN A 153 13.96 26.03 23.70
N LEU A 154 12.82 26.51 23.27
CA LEU A 154 12.66 27.85 22.69
C LEU A 154 12.28 28.82 23.79
N SER A 155 13.05 29.88 23.95
CA SER A 155 12.80 30.94 24.94
C SER A 155 12.44 32.24 24.24
N LYS A 156 11.83 33.17 24.95
CA LYS A 156 11.46 34.51 24.44
C LYS A 156 12.65 35.22 23.79
N GLY A 157 12.38 35.89 22.68
CA GLY A 157 13.41 36.58 21.91
C GLY A 157 14.28 35.68 21.06
N GLY A 158 13.78 34.49 20.68
CA GLY A 158 14.40 33.59 19.71
C GLY A 158 15.65 32.86 20.20
N LYS A 159 15.87 32.77 21.52
CA LYS A 159 16.96 31.98 22.09
C LYS A 159 16.61 30.49 22.07
N VAL A 160 17.54 29.69 21.57
CA VAL A 160 17.42 28.24 21.45
C VAL A 160 18.41 27.57 22.38
N THR A 161 17.96 26.61 23.17
CA THR A 161 18.83 25.73 23.96
C THR A 161 18.54 24.29 23.54
N LEU A 162 19.60 23.55 23.19
CA LEU A 162 19.53 22.14 22.84
C LEU A 162 20.12 21.32 24.00
N SER A 163 19.44 20.27 24.39
CA SER A 163 19.87 19.33 25.44
C SER A 163 19.52 17.89 25.06
N ASP A 164 20.03 16.93 25.81
CA ASP A 164 19.75 15.48 25.65
C ASP A 164 19.96 15.00 24.23
N ILE A 165 21.13 15.35 23.64
CA ILE A 165 21.44 14.99 22.25
C ILE A 165 21.89 13.52 22.17
N GLU A 166 21.16 12.74 21.38
CA GLU A 166 21.44 11.33 21.12
C GLU A 166 21.61 11.10 19.62
N ARG A 167 22.52 10.21 19.26
CA ARG A 167 22.72 9.69 17.90
C ARG A 167 22.59 8.19 17.92
N ASN A 168 21.69 7.63 17.13
CA ASN A 168 21.37 6.19 17.11
C ASN A 168 21.05 5.60 18.49
N GLY A 169 20.45 6.41 19.38
CA GLY A 169 20.11 6.01 20.76
C GLY A 169 21.28 6.09 21.76
N GLU A 170 22.45 6.55 21.32
CA GLU A 170 23.59 6.79 22.20
C GLU A 170 23.74 8.28 22.50
N SER A 171 23.89 8.64 23.78
CA SER A 171 24.09 10.04 24.18
C SER A 171 25.46 10.53 23.70
N VAL A 172 25.48 11.68 23.04
CA VAL A 172 26.69 12.28 22.50
C VAL A 172 27.48 13.05 23.57
N GLY A 173 26.97 13.12 24.80
CA GLY A 173 27.74 13.63 25.96
C GLY A 173 27.87 15.16 26.02
N GLU A 174 27.20 15.88 25.12
CA GLU A 174 27.17 17.35 25.14
C GLU A 174 26.19 17.84 26.20
N MET A 175 26.64 18.78 27.07
CA MET A 175 25.74 19.42 28.04
C MET A 175 24.70 20.29 27.30
N GLU A 176 24.48 21.47 27.53
CA GLU A 176 23.54 22.36 26.86
C GLU A 176 24.23 23.18 25.77
N LEU A 177 23.74 23.11 24.52
CA LEU A 177 24.17 23.99 23.43
C LEU A 177 23.20 25.17 23.32
N LYS A 178 23.72 26.38 23.23
CA LYS A 178 22.94 27.62 23.17
C LYS A 178 23.22 28.38 21.88
N GLY A 179 22.15 28.89 21.27
CA GLY A 179 22.21 29.69 20.04
C GLY A 179 20.96 30.55 19.91
N ASN A 180 20.82 31.21 18.77
CA ASN A 180 19.62 31.96 18.43
C ASN A 180 18.98 31.34 17.18
N LEU A 181 17.74 31.69 16.90
CA LEU A 181 17.06 31.33 15.66
C LEU A 181 17.87 31.83 14.45
N GLY A 182 18.09 30.94 13.48
CA GLY A 182 18.91 31.18 12.29
C GLY A 182 20.40 30.90 12.46
N ASP A 183 20.90 30.75 13.69
CA ASP A 183 22.30 30.42 13.92
C ASP A 183 22.59 28.94 13.58
N THR A 184 23.81 28.70 13.12
CA THR A 184 24.32 27.33 12.94
C THR A 184 24.97 26.86 14.24
N ILE A 185 24.34 25.91 14.92
CA ILE A 185 24.82 25.35 16.18
C ILE A 185 25.59 24.05 15.88
N PRO A 186 26.91 24.01 16.05
CA PRO A 186 27.67 22.79 15.90
C PRO A 186 27.35 21.82 17.03
N SER A 187 27.07 20.57 16.71
CA SER A 187 26.75 19.52 17.67
C SER A 187 27.40 18.20 17.27
N GLY A 188 27.41 17.22 18.15
CA GLY A 188 27.93 15.87 17.88
C GLY A 188 27.12 15.06 16.85
N ILE A 189 25.92 15.55 16.49
CA ILE A 189 25.10 14.96 15.42
C ILE A 189 25.17 15.75 14.09
N GLY A 190 26.06 16.74 14.00
CA GLY A 190 26.20 17.62 12.85
C GLY A 190 25.85 19.07 13.18
N LYS A 191 25.70 19.89 12.14
CA LYS A 191 25.32 21.31 12.28
C LYS A 191 23.80 21.42 12.32
N ILE A 192 23.28 21.91 13.42
CA ILE A 192 21.83 22.14 13.62
C ILE A 192 21.51 23.59 13.32
N VAL A 193 20.53 23.82 12.45
CA VAL A 193 19.99 25.15 12.18
C VAL A 193 18.50 25.13 12.54
N VAL A 194 18.11 26.05 13.41
CA VAL A 194 16.71 26.22 13.84
C VAL A 194 16.16 27.48 13.19
N ILE A 195 15.17 27.31 12.34
CA ILE A 195 14.58 28.41 11.55
C ILE A 195 13.16 28.68 12.07
N SER A 196 12.78 29.96 12.18
CA SER A 196 11.41 30.34 12.52
C SER A 196 10.45 30.02 11.37
N THR A 197 9.28 29.46 11.70
CA THR A 197 8.17 29.33 10.75
C THR A 197 7.31 30.60 10.75
N PRO A 198 6.38 30.79 9.80
CA PRO A 198 5.43 31.90 9.81
C PRO A 198 4.52 31.97 11.05
N TYR A 199 4.51 30.93 11.84
CA TYR A 199 3.69 30.82 13.07
C TYR A 199 4.48 31.12 14.35
N TYR A 200 5.75 31.51 14.22
CA TYR A 200 6.58 31.94 15.32
C TYR A 200 6.15 33.35 15.78
N THR A 201 6.14 33.55 17.09
CA THR A 201 6.00 34.87 17.72
C THR A 201 7.09 35.03 18.76
N ASP A 202 7.58 36.27 18.96
CA ASP A 202 8.70 36.56 19.88
C ASP A 202 8.41 36.20 21.34
N ASP A 203 7.13 36.01 21.68
CA ASP A 203 6.68 35.60 23.03
C ASP A 203 6.52 34.08 23.15
N THR A 204 6.87 33.32 22.10
CA THR A 204 6.76 31.86 22.10
C THR A 204 7.81 31.24 23.01
N GLU A 205 7.35 30.54 24.03
CA GLU A 205 8.17 29.74 24.92
C GLU A 205 7.66 28.30 24.90
N THR A 206 8.48 27.38 24.39
CA THR A 206 8.04 26.01 24.17
C THR A 206 9.21 25.03 24.29
N LEU A 207 8.94 23.91 24.96
CA LEU A 207 9.85 22.76 25.01
C LEU A 207 9.41 21.74 23.97
N LEU A 208 10.27 21.49 22.99
CA LEU A 208 10.05 20.56 21.88
C LEU A 208 11.00 19.36 22.00
N TYR A 209 10.46 18.17 21.91
CA TYR A 209 11.22 16.95 21.70
C TYR A 209 11.29 16.72 20.18
N VAL A 210 12.49 16.83 19.66
CA VAL A 210 12.76 16.67 18.23
C VAL A 210 13.38 15.31 18.00
N SER A 211 12.85 14.55 17.07
CA SER A 211 13.41 13.28 16.65
C SER A 211 13.52 13.23 15.13
N ARG A 212 14.67 12.82 14.63
CA ARG A 212 14.89 12.47 13.24
C ARG A 212 14.99 10.96 13.12
N LEU A 213 14.19 10.41 12.24
CA LEU A 213 14.25 9.00 11.85
C LEU A 213 15.17 8.83 10.63
N PRO A 214 15.82 7.67 10.49
CA PRO A 214 16.47 7.31 9.23
C PRO A 214 15.48 7.45 8.08
N PHE A 215 15.92 8.07 6.98
CA PHE A 215 15.02 8.43 5.89
C PHE A 215 14.27 7.22 5.29
N GLY A 216 14.94 6.06 5.19
CA GLY A 216 14.32 4.81 4.76
C GLY A 216 13.27 4.28 5.73
N GLU A 217 13.50 4.40 7.05
CA GLU A 217 12.56 3.99 8.08
C GLU A 217 11.34 4.90 8.11
N ALA A 218 11.53 6.21 8.00
CA ALA A 218 10.45 7.17 7.85
C ALA A 218 9.59 6.83 6.63
N THR A 219 10.21 6.60 5.46
CA THR A 219 9.51 6.21 4.23
C THR A 219 8.69 4.94 4.44
N SER A 220 9.26 3.92 5.07
CA SER A 220 8.57 2.64 5.34
C SER A 220 7.37 2.83 6.27
N THR A 221 7.54 3.63 7.33
CA THR A 221 6.47 3.92 8.30
C THR A 221 5.29 4.62 7.63
N TYR A 222 5.57 5.70 6.87
CA TYR A 222 4.51 6.43 6.16
C TYR A 222 3.88 5.61 5.04
N SER A 223 4.63 4.73 4.37
CA SER A 223 4.07 3.79 3.38
C SER A 223 3.13 2.77 4.01
N ALA A 224 3.42 2.28 5.22
CA ALA A 224 2.57 1.32 5.93
C ALA A 224 1.24 1.92 6.40
N ASP A 225 1.22 3.24 6.69
CA ASP A 225 0.02 3.95 7.11
C ASP A 225 -0.88 4.38 5.94
N LEU A 226 -0.38 4.27 4.70
CA LEU A 226 -1.13 4.55 3.47
C LEU A 226 -1.91 3.31 3.03
N VAL A 227 -3.21 3.47 2.88
CA VAL A 227 -4.10 2.46 2.30
C VAL A 227 -4.70 3.00 1.02
N VAL A 228 -4.44 2.31 -0.08
CA VAL A 228 -5.01 2.61 -1.40
C VAL A 228 -6.03 1.54 -1.73
N SER A 229 -7.24 1.93 -2.06
CA SER A 229 -8.33 1.02 -2.37
C SER A 229 -9.19 1.56 -3.51
N GLN A 230 -9.74 0.67 -4.30
CA GLN A 230 -10.73 0.99 -5.32
C GLN A 230 -12.14 0.88 -4.72
N ILE A 231 -13.04 1.77 -5.09
CA ILE A 231 -14.42 1.75 -4.57
C ILE A 231 -15.18 0.52 -5.09
N ASP A 232 -14.98 0.17 -6.36
CA ASP A 232 -15.57 -0.99 -7.03
C ASP A 232 -14.60 -1.44 -8.14
N GLU A 233 -14.49 -2.74 -8.40
CA GLU A 233 -13.60 -3.34 -9.43
C GLU A 233 -13.80 -2.74 -10.84
N LYS A 234 -14.96 -2.17 -11.12
CA LYS A 234 -15.29 -1.52 -12.39
C LYS A 234 -15.15 0.00 -12.38
N SER A 235 -14.81 0.58 -11.25
CA SER A 235 -14.69 2.02 -11.07
C SER A 235 -13.25 2.48 -11.27
N ASN A 236 -13.05 3.58 -11.97
CA ASN A 236 -11.76 4.24 -12.08
C ASN A 236 -11.49 5.20 -10.90
N ILE A 237 -12.25 5.07 -9.80
CA ILE A 237 -12.10 5.91 -8.61
C ILE A 237 -11.27 5.17 -7.58
N ILE A 238 -10.17 5.77 -7.20
CA ILE A 238 -9.27 5.28 -6.16
C ILE A 238 -9.48 6.14 -4.91
N THR A 239 -9.61 5.47 -3.77
CA THR A 239 -9.65 6.10 -2.45
C THR A 239 -8.31 5.88 -1.77
N LEU A 240 -7.67 6.99 -1.42
CA LEU A 240 -6.44 7.05 -0.63
C LEU A 240 -6.84 7.34 0.81
N SER A 241 -6.40 6.51 1.75
CA SER A 241 -6.65 6.70 3.18
C SER A 241 -5.32 6.68 3.92
N PHE A 242 -5.12 7.65 4.79
CA PHE A 242 -3.90 7.78 5.56
C PHE A 242 -4.21 7.95 7.05
N LYS A 243 -3.43 7.27 7.91
CA LYS A 243 -3.59 7.29 9.35
C LYS A 243 -2.46 8.08 9.99
N ASP A 244 -2.80 9.08 10.80
CA ASP A 244 -1.82 9.88 11.53
C ASP A 244 -2.42 10.43 12.83
N VAL A 245 -1.55 10.78 13.76
CA VAL A 245 -1.94 11.50 14.99
C VAL A 245 -2.26 12.97 14.71
N SER A 246 -1.70 13.55 13.65
CA SER A 246 -1.99 14.92 13.19
C SER A 246 -2.90 14.88 11.96
N THR A 247 -4.09 15.47 12.09
CA THR A 247 -5.04 15.58 10.97
C THR A 247 -4.48 16.39 9.82
N GLN A 248 -3.76 17.48 10.11
CA GLN A 248 -3.14 18.34 9.10
C GLN A 248 -2.02 17.60 8.36
N ARG A 249 -1.14 16.88 9.09
CA ARG A 249 -0.06 16.09 8.47
C ARG A 249 -0.62 15.03 7.53
N ALA A 250 -1.67 14.32 7.95
CA ALA A 250 -2.34 13.33 7.10
C ALA A 250 -2.93 13.94 5.81
N GLU A 251 -3.54 15.12 5.91
CA GLU A 251 -4.07 15.84 4.75
C GLU A 251 -2.95 16.31 3.82
N ASP A 252 -1.85 16.85 4.37
CA ASP A 252 -0.70 17.30 3.60
C ASP A 252 0.03 16.13 2.92
N VAL A 253 0.16 14.98 3.58
CA VAL A 253 0.70 13.76 2.98
C VAL A 253 -0.13 13.32 1.77
N LEU A 254 -1.46 13.26 1.90
CA LEU A 254 -2.34 12.88 0.81
C LEU A 254 -2.31 13.89 -0.35
N ASN A 255 -2.32 15.20 -0.05
CA ASN A 255 -2.22 16.24 -1.05
C ASN A 255 -0.89 16.18 -1.82
N THR A 256 0.20 16.03 -1.07
CA THR A 256 1.55 15.96 -1.66
C THR A 256 1.72 14.68 -2.47
N LEU A 257 1.19 13.54 -1.97
CA LEU A 257 1.20 12.27 -2.71
C LEU A 257 0.52 12.39 -4.08
N ILE A 258 -0.68 13.00 -4.11
CA ILE A 258 -1.41 13.23 -5.35
C ILE A 258 -0.65 14.19 -6.27
N ALA A 259 -0.05 15.24 -5.72
CA ALA A 259 0.75 16.20 -6.48
C ALA A 259 1.98 15.54 -7.10
N VAL A 260 2.76 14.81 -6.30
CA VAL A 260 3.97 14.08 -6.74
C VAL A 260 3.62 13.04 -7.80
N TYR A 261 2.56 12.28 -7.60
CA TYR A 261 2.07 11.32 -8.59
C TYR A 261 1.78 12.01 -9.93
N ASN A 262 1.04 13.12 -9.92
CA ASN A 262 0.71 13.87 -11.12
C ASN A 262 1.93 14.48 -11.80
N GLU A 263 2.87 15.03 -11.03
CA GLU A 263 4.11 15.58 -11.55
C GLU A 263 4.98 14.50 -12.20
N ASN A 264 5.11 13.34 -11.57
CA ASN A 264 5.86 12.22 -12.13
C ASN A 264 5.21 11.72 -13.42
N TRP A 265 3.87 11.57 -13.41
CA TRP A 265 3.14 11.18 -14.62
C TRP A 265 3.38 12.16 -15.79
N VAL A 266 3.31 13.47 -15.56
CA VAL A 266 3.60 14.49 -16.57
C VAL A 266 5.06 14.42 -17.02
N ARG A 267 5.99 14.23 -16.09
CA ARG A 267 7.42 14.09 -16.38
C ARG A 267 7.68 12.90 -17.31
N ASP A 268 7.09 11.76 -17.00
CA ASP A 268 7.26 10.53 -17.79
C ASP A 268 6.68 10.68 -19.20
N LYS A 269 5.47 11.24 -19.31
CA LYS A 269 4.85 11.54 -20.61
C LYS A 269 5.69 12.52 -21.44
N ASN A 270 6.20 13.58 -20.82
CA ASN A 270 7.05 14.55 -21.50
C ASN A 270 8.38 13.93 -21.95
N GLN A 271 8.98 13.05 -21.14
CA GLN A 271 10.22 12.38 -21.52
C GLN A 271 10.04 11.46 -22.72
N ILE A 272 8.92 10.75 -22.78
CA ILE A 272 8.55 9.93 -23.94
C ILE A 272 8.34 10.83 -25.17
N ALA A 273 7.61 11.94 -25.03
CA ALA A 273 7.37 12.87 -26.12
C ALA A 273 8.67 13.50 -26.65
N ILE A 274 9.57 13.92 -25.77
CA ILE A 274 10.89 14.47 -26.14
C ILE A 274 11.72 13.42 -26.90
N SER A 275 11.75 12.19 -26.42
CA SER A 275 12.47 11.10 -27.09
C SER A 275 11.91 10.81 -28.49
N THR A 276 10.58 10.84 -28.63
CA THR A 276 9.85 10.69 -29.89
C THR A 276 10.16 11.84 -30.86
N SER A 277 10.11 13.10 -30.36
CA SER A 277 10.44 14.28 -31.18
C SER A 277 11.86 14.20 -31.75
N LYS A 278 12.83 13.93 -30.87
CA LYS A 278 14.23 13.78 -31.27
C LYS A 278 14.44 12.67 -32.33
N PHE A 279 13.69 11.58 -32.21
CA PHE A 279 13.71 10.51 -33.21
C PHE A 279 13.16 10.97 -34.56
N ILE A 280 11.97 11.62 -34.55
CA ILE A 280 11.32 12.10 -35.78
C ILE A 280 12.18 13.15 -36.47
N ASP A 281 12.74 14.12 -35.73
CA ASP A 281 13.60 15.17 -36.28
C ASP A 281 14.86 14.61 -36.96
N GLY A 282 15.52 13.66 -36.29
CA GLY A 282 16.66 12.95 -36.89
C GLY A 282 16.27 12.21 -38.18
N ARG A 283 15.03 11.70 -38.23
CA ARG A 283 14.54 10.99 -39.37
C ARG A 283 14.16 11.90 -40.55
N LEU A 284 13.52 13.03 -40.23
CA LEU A 284 13.21 14.07 -41.23
C LEU A 284 14.46 14.54 -41.94
N GLY A 285 15.56 14.84 -41.21
CA GLY A 285 16.82 15.25 -41.83
C GLY A 285 17.41 14.22 -42.79
N VAL A 286 17.30 12.90 -42.46
CA VAL A 286 17.77 11.87 -43.37
C VAL A 286 16.92 11.80 -44.65
N ILE A 287 15.58 11.85 -44.51
CA ILE A 287 14.64 11.76 -45.65
C ILE A 287 14.78 13.00 -46.53
N GLU A 288 14.97 14.19 -45.95
CA GLU A 288 15.20 15.43 -46.70
C GLU A 288 16.45 15.33 -47.56
N GLY A 289 17.56 14.82 -47.00
CA GLY A 289 18.78 14.57 -47.80
C GLY A 289 18.58 13.52 -48.89
N GLU A 290 17.85 12.44 -48.60
CA GLU A 290 17.55 11.41 -49.59
C GLU A 290 16.58 11.90 -50.69
N LEU A 291 15.65 12.82 -50.37
CA LEU A 291 14.74 13.42 -51.33
C LEU A 291 15.51 14.36 -52.28
N GLY A 292 16.40 15.20 -51.70
CA GLY A 292 17.27 16.05 -52.48
C GLY A 292 18.10 15.31 -53.52
N ASN A 293 18.71 14.16 -53.11
CA ASN A 293 19.46 13.34 -54.02
C ASN A 293 18.60 12.78 -55.18
N VAL A 294 17.37 12.34 -54.87
CA VAL A 294 16.45 11.83 -55.93
C VAL A 294 15.97 12.96 -56.84
N ASP A 295 15.75 14.15 -56.33
CA ASP A 295 15.39 15.34 -57.13
C ASP A 295 16.53 15.74 -58.06
N ASP A 296 17.77 15.68 -57.56
CA ASP A 296 18.97 15.94 -58.39
C ASP A 296 19.13 14.84 -59.48
N ASP A 297 18.89 13.57 -59.15
CA ASP A 297 18.92 12.48 -60.13
C ASP A 297 17.87 12.65 -61.22
N ILE A 298 16.63 13.04 -60.87
CA ILE A 298 15.56 13.35 -61.83
C ILE A 298 15.94 14.54 -62.72
N SER A 299 16.43 15.61 -62.09
CA SER A 299 16.81 16.84 -62.80
C SER A 299 17.96 16.58 -63.78
N SER A 300 19.01 15.90 -63.34
CA SER A 300 20.16 15.51 -64.14
C SER A 300 19.74 14.64 -65.31
N TYR A 301 18.93 13.62 -65.08
CA TYR A 301 18.46 12.70 -66.11
C TYR A 301 17.57 13.40 -67.15
N LYS A 302 16.66 14.30 -66.72
CA LYS A 302 15.81 15.09 -67.62
C LYS A 302 16.65 16.07 -68.48
N SER A 303 17.70 16.66 -67.94
CA SER A 303 18.56 17.57 -68.65
C SER A 303 19.48 16.86 -69.65
N GLU A 304 19.99 15.70 -69.31
CA GLU A 304 20.89 14.91 -70.15
C GLU A 304 20.20 14.29 -71.37
N HIS A 305 18.92 13.93 -71.26
CA HIS A 305 18.20 13.12 -72.26
C HIS A 305 17.17 13.90 -73.09
N LEU A 306 16.99 15.22 -72.91
CA LEU A 306 16.08 16.10 -73.68
C LEU A 306 14.73 15.46 -74.05
N LEU A 307 14.01 14.94 -73.09
CA LEU A 307 12.80 14.17 -73.34
C LEU A 307 11.55 15.06 -73.47
N PRO A 308 10.96 15.18 -74.70
CA PRO A 308 9.60 15.67 -74.82
C PRO A 308 8.57 14.57 -74.72
N ASP A 309 7.53 14.92 -74.14
CA ASP A 309 6.18 14.39 -73.92
C ASP A 309 5.76 13.08 -74.64
N VAL A 310 5.88 11.97 -73.94
CA VAL A 310 5.20 10.68 -74.30
C VAL A 310 3.93 10.56 -73.44
N GLN A 311 3.28 11.68 -73.26
CA GLN A 311 2.37 11.89 -72.12
C GLN A 311 0.95 11.31 -72.25
N ALA A 312 0.33 11.29 -73.42
CA ALA A 312 -1.11 11.03 -73.50
C ALA A 312 -1.54 9.55 -73.29
N ALA A 313 -0.76 8.60 -73.85
CA ALA A 313 -1.05 7.19 -73.66
C ALA A 313 -0.54 6.62 -72.32
N ALA A 314 0.56 7.22 -71.80
CA ALA A 314 1.11 6.88 -70.51
C ALA A 314 0.20 7.31 -69.33
N ASN A 315 -0.57 8.40 -69.49
CA ASN A 315 -1.35 9.01 -68.39
C ASN A 315 -2.44 8.07 -67.85
N MET A 316 -3.11 7.27 -68.67
CA MET A 316 -4.15 6.38 -68.20
C MET A 316 -3.58 5.17 -67.43
N TYR A 317 -2.49 4.58 -67.96
CA TYR A 317 -1.78 3.53 -67.24
C TYR A 317 -0.95 4.06 -66.07
N MET A 318 -0.51 5.30 -66.16
CA MET A 318 0.09 6.02 -65.01
C MET A 318 -0.88 6.26 -63.87
N ALA A 319 -2.16 6.56 -64.12
CA ALA A 319 -3.13 6.75 -63.06
C ALA A 319 -3.32 5.42 -62.26
N GLN A 320 -3.51 4.32 -62.96
CA GLN A 320 -3.63 3.00 -62.30
C GLN A 320 -2.33 2.55 -61.62
N ALA A 321 -1.19 2.78 -62.27
CA ALA A 321 0.10 2.54 -61.62
C ALA A 321 0.34 3.49 -60.43
N SER A 322 -0.13 4.74 -60.50
CA SER A 322 0.00 5.72 -59.43
C SER A 322 -0.81 5.33 -58.20
N GLU A 323 -2.02 4.83 -58.36
CA GLU A 323 -2.86 4.39 -57.28
C GLU A 323 -2.28 3.14 -56.57
N ALA A 324 -1.89 2.13 -57.32
CA ALA A 324 -1.19 0.95 -56.79
C ALA A 324 0.14 1.35 -56.09
N LYS A 325 0.81 2.38 -56.59
CA LYS A 325 2.05 2.92 -56.03
C LYS A 325 1.84 3.73 -54.76
N ALA A 326 0.73 4.45 -54.67
CA ALA A 326 0.38 5.16 -53.45
C ALA A 326 0.17 4.15 -52.29
N ALA A 327 -0.52 3.04 -52.59
CA ALA A 327 -0.69 1.96 -51.63
C ALA A 327 0.63 1.27 -51.23
N ILE A 328 1.51 0.95 -52.20
CA ILE A 328 2.84 0.38 -51.89
C ILE A 328 3.64 1.30 -51.00
N LYS A 329 3.60 2.56 -51.26
CA LYS A 329 4.31 3.59 -50.56
C LYS A 329 3.93 3.69 -49.09
N GLU A 330 2.64 3.65 -48.79
CA GLU A 330 2.16 3.63 -47.41
C GLU A 330 2.65 2.38 -46.68
N LEU A 331 2.57 1.24 -47.37
CA LEU A 331 3.06 -0.02 -46.84
C LEU A 331 4.61 -0.05 -46.67
N ASP A 332 5.37 0.52 -47.61
CA ASP A 332 6.84 0.62 -47.49
C ASP A 332 7.25 1.54 -46.32
N ASN A 333 6.49 2.60 -46.05
CA ASN A 333 6.69 3.45 -44.88
C ASN A 333 6.53 2.65 -43.57
N GLN A 334 5.45 1.87 -43.48
CA GLN A 334 5.20 1.02 -42.32
C GLN A 334 6.28 -0.06 -42.15
N VAL A 335 6.72 -0.71 -43.25
CA VAL A 335 7.85 -1.67 -43.24
C VAL A 335 9.13 -1.01 -42.76
N TYR A 336 9.39 0.21 -43.22
CA TYR A 336 10.59 0.95 -42.83
C TYR A 336 10.58 1.25 -41.35
N MET A 337 9.46 1.77 -40.81
CA MET A 337 9.30 2.06 -39.41
C MET A 337 9.38 0.79 -38.55
N ALA A 338 8.73 -0.28 -38.99
CA ALA A 338 8.82 -1.57 -38.33
C ALA A 338 10.27 -2.11 -38.29
N ARG A 339 11.02 -2.01 -39.39
CA ARG A 339 12.45 -2.40 -39.43
C ARG A 339 13.30 -1.53 -38.52
N TYR A 340 13.02 -0.25 -38.47
CA TYR A 340 13.76 0.67 -37.60
C TYR A 340 13.57 0.28 -36.12
N ILE A 341 12.32 0.13 -35.68
CA ILE A 341 12.02 -0.29 -34.30
C ILE A 341 12.64 -1.68 -34.01
N ARG A 342 12.58 -2.60 -34.98
CA ARG A 342 13.23 -3.90 -34.89
C ARG A 342 14.74 -3.78 -34.65
N ASN A 343 15.42 -2.96 -35.44
CA ASN A 343 16.86 -2.72 -35.31
C ASN A 343 17.21 -2.02 -33.99
N TYR A 344 16.38 -1.05 -33.58
CA TYR A 344 16.51 -0.36 -32.29
C TYR A 344 16.39 -1.36 -31.13
N LEU A 345 15.39 -2.25 -31.18
CA LEU A 345 15.20 -3.33 -30.22
C LEU A 345 16.35 -4.36 -30.26
N THR A 346 16.91 -4.66 -31.41
CA THR A 346 17.99 -5.67 -31.54
C THR A 346 19.33 -5.14 -31.01
N ASN A 347 19.54 -3.82 -31.03
CA ASN A 347 20.78 -3.22 -30.56
C ASN A 347 20.84 -3.23 -29.02
N LYS A 348 21.82 -3.92 -28.48
CA LYS A 348 22.05 -4.04 -27.02
C LYS A 348 22.38 -2.70 -26.37
N SER A 349 22.96 -1.76 -27.09
CA SER A 349 23.26 -0.42 -26.56
C SER A 349 22.02 0.40 -26.22
N ASN A 350 20.86 0.05 -26.80
CA ASN A 350 19.59 0.74 -26.57
C ASN A 350 18.70 0.05 -25.52
N SER A 351 19.23 -0.95 -24.80
CA SER A 351 18.43 -1.72 -23.84
C SER A 351 17.87 -0.89 -22.68
N SER A 352 18.52 0.20 -22.34
CA SER A 352 18.11 1.13 -21.27
C SER A 352 17.45 2.42 -21.80
N GLN A 353 17.23 2.52 -23.11
CA GLN A 353 16.62 3.70 -23.72
C GLN A 353 15.15 3.44 -24.04
N LEU A 354 14.32 4.47 -23.88
CA LEU A 354 12.89 4.41 -24.20
C LEU A 354 12.69 4.20 -25.71
N LEU A 355 11.69 3.39 -26.02
CA LEU A 355 11.21 3.24 -27.39
C LEU A 355 10.37 4.46 -27.77
N PRO A 356 10.44 4.91 -29.03
CA PRO A 356 9.58 5.99 -29.52
C PRO A 356 8.11 5.59 -29.40
N ALA A 357 7.34 6.30 -28.58
CA ALA A 357 5.94 5.97 -28.31
C ALA A 357 5.04 6.18 -29.52
N ASN A 358 5.37 7.19 -30.33
CA ASN A 358 4.69 7.46 -31.61
C ASN A 358 5.56 6.97 -32.76
N SER A 359 5.73 5.66 -32.85
CA SER A 359 6.64 5.00 -33.77
C SER A 359 6.22 5.12 -35.25
N GLY A 360 5.04 5.67 -35.56
CA GLY A 360 4.51 5.70 -36.92
C GLY A 360 4.10 4.33 -37.47
N ILE A 361 4.09 3.30 -36.64
CA ILE A 361 3.55 1.99 -36.99
C ILE A 361 2.03 2.04 -36.77
N ASP A 362 1.27 1.86 -37.84
CA ASP A 362 -0.19 1.79 -37.79
C ASP A 362 -0.63 0.38 -37.33
N ASN A 363 -0.26 0.06 -36.09
CA ASN A 363 -0.67 -1.18 -35.43
C ASN A 363 -0.86 -0.91 -33.93
N PRO A 364 -2.14 -0.81 -33.48
CA PRO A 364 -2.47 -0.50 -32.10
C PRO A 364 -1.86 -1.49 -31.10
N GLY A 365 -1.77 -2.77 -31.46
CA GLY A 365 -1.16 -3.79 -30.60
C GLY A 365 0.32 -3.54 -30.32
N ILE A 366 1.07 -3.18 -31.34
CA ILE A 366 2.49 -2.85 -31.19
C ILE A 366 2.64 -1.52 -30.42
N ALA A 367 1.78 -0.54 -30.69
CA ALA A 367 1.79 0.73 -29.96
C ALA A 367 1.53 0.53 -28.46
N THR A 368 0.57 -0.33 -28.11
CA THR A 368 0.29 -0.71 -26.70
C THR A 368 1.50 -1.42 -26.08
N GLN A 369 2.07 -2.41 -26.75
CA GLN A 369 3.26 -3.12 -26.26
C GLN A 369 4.47 -2.20 -26.06
N ILE A 370 4.67 -1.21 -26.95
CA ILE A 370 5.71 -0.18 -26.79
C ILE A 370 5.44 0.69 -25.55
N SER A 371 4.18 1.10 -25.35
CA SER A 371 3.79 1.90 -24.19
C SER A 371 4.02 1.15 -22.88
N GLU A 372 3.62 -0.11 -22.84
CA GLU A 372 3.82 -0.98 -21.66
C GLU A 372 5.31 -1.22 -21.38
N TYR A 373 6.10 -1.49 -22.43
CA TYR A 373 7.55 -1.63 -22.31
C TYR A 373 8.20 -0.35 -21.76
N ASN A 374 7.82 0.82 -22.30
CA ASN A 374 8.37 2.10 -21.86
C ASN A 374 8.01 2.39 -20.40
N SER A 375 6.77 2.14 -20.00
CA SER A 375 6.32 2.29 -18.60
C SER A 375 7.13 1.40 -17.67
N LYS A 376 7.31 0.12 -18.06
CA LYS A 376 8.10 -0.83 -17.27
C LYS A 376 9.58 -0.48 -17.21
N LEU A 377 10.14 0.08 -18.29
CA LEU A 377 11.52 0.52 -18.32
C LEU A 377 11.74 1.78 -17.45
N LEU A 378 10.79 2.71 -17.43
CA LEU A 378 10.83 3.88 -16.54
C LEU A 378 10.78 3.44 -15.06
N GLU A 379 9.88 2.52 -14.73
CA GLU A 379 9.78 1.92 -13.39
C GLU A 379 11.13 1.27 -12.98
N ARG A 380 11.71 0.49 -13.89
CA ARG A 380 13.02 -0.14 -13.68
C ARG A 380 14.13 0.90 -13.47
N ASN A 381 14.18 1.95 -14.30
CA ASN A 381 15.20 2.98 -14.20
C ASN A 381 15.06 3.82 -12.91
N SER A 382 13.83 4.09 -12.48
CA SER A 382 13.54 4.68 -11.18
C SER A 382 14.07 3.80 -10.04
N LEU A 383 13.81 2.50 -10.10
CA LEU A 383 14.27 1.56 -9.09
C LEU A 383 15.81 1.48 -9.02
N VAL A 384 16.49 1.48 -10.17
CA VAL A 384 17.96 1.44 -10.24
C VAL A 384 18.59 2.73 -9.72
N SER A 385 17.94 3.88 -9.91
CA SER A 385 18.46 5.16 -9.38
C SER A 385 18.53 5.19 -7.85
N HIS A 386 17.75 4.35 -7.18
CA HIS A 386 17.66 4.26 -5.71
C HIS A 386 18.15 2.92 -5.15
N SER A 387 18.60 1.99 -6.01
CA SER A 387 18.97 0.62 -5.64
C SER A 387 20.13 0.13 -6.50
N SER A 388 20.74 -0.99 -6.11
CA SER A 388 21.77 -1.65 -6.91
C SER A 388 21.14 -2.44 -8.06
N GLU A 389 21.83 -2.51 -9.20
CA GLU A 389 21.47 -3.41 -10.33
C GLU A 389 21.34 -4.89 -9.93
N LYS A 390 21.92 -5.28 -8.78
CA LYS A 390 21.84 -6.64 -8.24
C LYS A 390 20.60 -6.87 -7.36
N ASN A 391 19.74 -5.87 -7.19
CA ASN A 391 18.48 -6.04 -6.46
C ASN A 391 17.62 -7.10 -7.13
N PRO A 392 17.08 -8.10 -6.40
CA PRO A 392 16.23 -9.14 -6.96
C PRO A 392 15.05 -8.61 -7.78
N LEU A 393 14.42 -7.51 -7.35
CA LEU A 393 13.34 -6.85 -8.08
C LEU A 393 13.82 -6.26 -9.41
N VAL A 394 15.02 -5.68 -9.46
CA VAL A 394 15.60 -5.17 -10.70
C VAL A 394 15.88 -6.33 -11.67
N VAL A 395 16.40 -7.43 -11.17
CA VAL A 395 16.66 -8.64 -11.96
C VAL A 395 15.37 -9.24 -12.52
N GLU A 396 14.30 -9.27 -11.72
CA GLU A 396 12.97 -9.72 -12.15
C GLU A 396 12.39 -8.78 -13.21
N MET A 397 12.52 -7.48 -13.02
CA MET A 397 12.09 -6.48 -14.01
C MET A 397 12.90 -6.59 -15.30
N ASP A 398 14.19 -6.80 -15.23
CA ASP A 398 15.04 -7.01 -16.41
C ASP A 398 14.65 -8.29 -17.18
N ALA A 399 14.29 -9.36 -16.47
CA ALA A 399 13.75 -10.58 -17.07
C ALA A 399 12.39 -10.31 -17.76
N SER A 400 11.48 -9.57 -17.11
CA SER A 400 10.19 -9.15 -17.66
C SER A 400 10.39 -8.27 -18.90
N LEU A 401 11.26 -7.27 -18.83
CA LEU A 401 11.61 -6.39 -19.95
C LEU A 401 12.21 -7.16 -21.12
N SER A 402 13.05 -8.15 -20.85
CA SER A 402 13.60 -9.05 -21.86
C SER A 402 12.51 -9.87 -22.56
N ALA A 403 11.55 -10.40 -21.79
CA ALA A 403 10.40 -11.13 -22.34
C ALA A 403 9.50 -10.22 -23.19
N MET A 404 9.20 -9.01 -22.71
CA MET A 404 8.42 -8.01 -23.46
C MET A 404 9.15 -7.60 -24.75
N ARG A 405 10.46 -7.42 -24.69
CA ARG A 405 11.30 -7.10 -25.85
C ARG A 405 11.25 -8.22 -26.89
N SER A 406 11.30 -9.48 -26.46
CA SER A 406 11.18 -10.65 -27.34
C SER A 406 9.77 -10.75 -27.97
N ALA A 407 8.72 -10.48 -27.19
CA ALA A 407 7.34 -10.44 -27.67
C ALA A 407 7.14 -9.32 -28.70
N LEU A 408 7.67 -8.12 -28.43
CA LEU A 408 7.68 -6.98 -29.36
C LEU A 408 8.39 -7.35 -30.68
N LEU A 409 9.57 -7.97 -30.59
CA LEU A 409 10.30 -8.41 -31.78
C LEU A 409 9.47 -9.38 -32.62
N THR A 410 8.82 -10.37 -31.98
CA THR A 410 7.95 -11.33 -32.67
C THR A 410 6.74 -10.63 -33.32
N SER A 411 6.11 -9.70 -32.62
CA SER A 411 4.98 -8.91 -33.15
C SER A 411 5.40 -8.08 -34.37
N ILE A 412 6.56 -7.45 -34.31
CA ILE A 412 7.12 -6.67 -35.43
C ILE A 412 7.52 -7.56 -36.60
N ASP A 413 8.11 -8.74 -36.36
CA ASP A 413 8.45 -9.67 -37.41
C ASP A 413 7.20 -10.20 -38.14
N ASN A 414 6.13 -10.50 -37.39
CA ASN A 414 4.83 -10.89 -37.97
C ASN A 414 4.22 -9.74 -38.79
N LEU A 415 4.27 -8.50 -38.29
CA LEU A 415 3.82 -7.32 -39.04
C LEU A 415 4.62 -7.17 -40.33
N LEU A 416 5.94 -7.31 -40.28
CA LEU A 416 6.81 -7.24 -41.48
C LEU A 416 6.45 -8.29 -42.54
N VAL A 417 6.12 -9.50 -42.11
CA VAL A 417 5.65 -10.57 -43.03
C VAL A 417 4.34 -10.14 -43.71
N THR A 418 3.37 -9.64 -42.94
CA THR A 418 2.07 -9.21 -43.47
C THR A 418 2.22 -8.05 -44.45
N LEU A 419 2.96 -6.99 -44.05
CA LEU A 419 3.19 -5.82 -44.89
C LEU A 419 3.93 -6.19 -46.20
N ASN A 420 4.94 -7.06 -46.12
CA ASN A 420 5.65 -7.51 -47.31
C ASN A 420 4.75 -8.34 -48.27
N ALA A 421 3.81 -9.11 -47.72
CA ALA A 421 2.82 -9.86 -48.53
C ALA A 421 1.88 -8.87 -49.28
N GLN A 422 1.39 -7.83 -48.57
CA GLN A 422 0.57 -6.78 -49.18
C GLN A 422 1.32 -5.99 -50.25
N ILE A 423 2.58 -5.60 -49.97
CA ILE A 423 3.44 -4.96 -50.97
C ILE A 423 3.63 -5.81 -52.21
N LYS A 424 3.85 -7.13 -52.02
CA LYS A 424 4.01 -8.07 -53.14
C LYS A 424 2.75 -8.11 -54.02
N SER A 425 1.57 -8.12 -53.42
CA SER A 425 0.29 -8.06 -54.14
C SER A 425 0.15 -6.76 -54.94
N GLN A 426 0.38 -5.60 -54.30
CA GLN A 426 0.29 -4.29 -54.98
C GLN A 426 1.34 -4.13 -56.08
N ARG A 427 2.53 -4.71 -55.93
CA ARG A 427 3.56 -4.73 -56.97
C ARG A 427 3.13 -5.56 -58.19
N GLY A 428 2.34 -6.62 -57.98
CA GLY A 428 1.73 -7.38 -59.07
C GLY A 428 0.81 -6.53 -59.94
N TYR A 429 -0.09 -5.77 -59.33
CA TYR A 429 -0.97 -4.82 -60.03
C TYR A 429 -0.20 -3.70 -60.73
N SER A 430 0.78 -3.10 -60.06
CA SER A 430 1.65 -2.08 -60.66
C SER A 430 2.47 -2.62 -61.84
N GLY A 431 2.91 -3.89 -61.73
CA GLY A 431 3.67 -4.57 -62.80
C GLY A 431 2.84 -4.81 -64.07
N GLN A 432 1.57 -5.18 -63.95
CA GLN A 432 0.65 -5.33 -65.08
C GLN A 432 0.44 -3.98 -65.80
N ALA A 433 0.17 -2.90 -65.05
CA ALA A 433 0.02 -1.56 -65.62
C ALA A 433 1.32 -1.09 -66.29
N THR A 434 2.47 -1.38 -65.68
CA THR A 434 3.80 -1.00 -66.24
C THR A 434 4.18 -1.83 -67.47
N SER A 435 3.74 -3.11 -67.56
CA SER A 435 3.98 -3.98 -68.73
C SER A 435 3.31 -3.42 -70.00
N GLN A 436 2.16 -2.78 -69.86
CA GLN A 436 1.44 -2.10 -70.95
C GLN A 436 2.17 -0.82 -71.42
N ILE A 437 2.92 -0.20 -70.51
CA ILE A 437 3.76 0.98 -70.84
C ILE A 437 5.07 0.56 -71.51
N ALA A 438 5.49 -0.71 -71.37
CA ALA A 438 6.82 -1.20 -71.78
C ALA A 438 6.97 -1.45 -73.29
N SER A 439 6.02 -1.00 -74.11
CA SER A 439 6.24 -0.89 -75.57
C SER A 439 7.08 0.33 -75.96
N ASN A 440 7.53 1.20 -75.02
CA ASN A 440 8.35 2.38 -75.22
C ASN A 440 9.47 2.55 -74.17
N PRO A 441 10.56 3.19 -74.47
CA PRO A 441 11.94 2.79 -74.23
C PRO A 441 12.40 2.81 -72.75
N GLN A 442 13.58 2.22 -72.51
CA GLN A 442 14.28 2.11 -71.20
C GLN A 442 14.36 3.41 -70.40
N GLN A 443 14.29 4.55 -71.06
CA GLN A 443 14.35 5.89 -70.49
C GLN A 443 13.10 6.27 -69.69
N ALA A 444 11.90 5.93 -70.22
CA ALA A 444 10.64 6.17 -69.52
C ALA A 444 10.51 5.29 -68.26
N LYS A 445 11.04 4.07 -68.36
CA LYS A 445 11.05 3.10 -67.23
C LYS A 445 11.95 3.57 -66.07
N TYR A 446 13.12 4.12 -66.40
CA TYR A 446 14.04 4.69 -65.39
C TYR A 446 13.43 5.90 -64.71
N LEU A 447 12.98 6.89 -65.50
CA LEU A 447 12.35 8.09 -64.96
C LEU A 447 11.15 7.76 -64.08
N LEU A 448 10.28 6.84 -64.50
CA LEU A 448 9.13 6.37 -63.73
C LEU A 448 9.54 5.71 -62.42
N SER A 449 10.67 4.99 -62.39
CA SER A 449 11.17 4.33 -61.18
C SER A 449 11.72 5.37 -60.17
N VAL A 450 12.41 6.40 -60.67
CA VAL A 450 12.98 7.47 -59.85
C VAL A 450 11.88 8.41 -59.35
N GLU A 451 10.91 8.78 -60.21
CA GLU A 451 9.72 9.60 -59.79
C GLU A 451 8.88 8.81 -58.76
N ARG A 452 8.85 7.48 -58.83
CA ARG A 452 8.24 6.67 -57.80
C ARG A 452 8.98 6.76 -56.46
N GLN A 453 10.31 6.67 -56.50
CA GLN A 453 11.13 6.82 -55.28
C GLN A 453 10.96 8.23 -54.67
N GLN A 454 10.95 9.28 -55.49
CA GLN A 454 10.67 10.64 -55.05
C GLN A 454 9.33 10.69 -54.31
N LYS A 455 8.29 10.22 -54.98
CA LYS A 455 6.92 10.26 -54.43
C LYS A 455 6.75 9.42 -53.17
N VAL A 456 7.49 8.33 -53.02
CA VAL A 456 7.59 7.52 -51.78
C VAL A 456 8.22 8.36 -50.67
N LYS A 457 9.36 8.99 -50.95
CA LYS A 457 10.10 9.76 -49.96
C LYS A 457 9.34 11.02 -49.51
N GLU A 458 8.70 11.71 -50.48
CA GLU A 458 7.86 12.90 -50.20
C GLU A 458 6.73 12.59 -49.23
N SER A 459 6.03 11.52 -49.40
CA SER A 459 4.93 11.18 -48.47
C SER A 459 5.42 10.66 -47.13
N LEU A 460 6.57 9.99 -47.08
CA LEU A 460 7.19 9.64 -45.83
C LEU A 460 7.59 10.92 -45.06
N TYR A 461 8.10 11.90 -45.78
CA TYR A 461 8.41 13.22 -45.24
C TYR A 461 7.16 13.89 -44.63
N LEU A 462 6.09 13.99 -45.45
CA LEU A 462 4.82 14.60 -45.01
C LEU A 462 4.20 13.83 -43.84
N TYR A 463 4.26 12.51 -43.86
CA TYR A 463 3.78 11.65 -42.76
C TYR A 463 4.57 11.92 -41.47
N LEU A 464 5.89 11.99 -41.53
CA LEU A 464 6.73 12.28 -40.36
C LEU A 464 6.49 13.71 -39.83
N LEU A 465 6.27 14.69 -40.74
CA LEU A 465 5.86 16.04 -40.35
C LEU A 465 4.55 16.02 -39.57
N GLN A 466 3.54 15.32 -40.08
CA GLN A 466 2.28 15.17 -39.38
C GLN A 466 2.48 14.52 -37.99
N LYS A 467 3.30 13.48 -37.91
CA LYS A 467 3.59 12.81 -36.64
C LYS A 467 4.37 13.70 -35.66
N ARG A 468 5.25 14.58 -36.16
CA ARG A 468 5.91 15.58 -35.34
C ARG A 468 4.91 16.56 -34.73
N GLU A 469 4.01 17.10 -35.56
CA GLU A 469 2.98 18.04 -35.09
C GLU A 469 2.03 17.36 -34.07
N GLU A 470 1.60 16.11 -34.32
CA GLU A 470 0.79 15.34 -33.37
C GLU A 470 1.51 15.15 -32.03
N ASN A 471 2.83 14.87 -32.07
CA ASN A 471 3.64 14.68 -30.86
C ASN A 471 3.85 16.01 -30.08
N GLU A 472 4.11 17.13 -30.80
CA GLU A 472 4.23 18.46 -30.20
C GLU A 472 2.91 18.91 -29.55
N LEU A 473 1.77 18.66 -30.22
CA LEU A 473 0.45 18.91 -29.65
C LEU A 473 0.22 18.05 -28.40
N SER A 474 0.58 16.76 -28.44
CA SER A 474 0.46 15.87 -27.29
C SER A 474 1.30 16.36 -26.11
N GLN A 475 2.51 16.85 -26.36
CA GLN A 475 3.38 17.43 -25.33
C GLN A 475 2.80 18.72 -24.75
N ALA A 476 2.31 19.63 -25.62
CA ALA A 476 1.75 20.90 -25.19
C ALA A 476 0.47 20.76 -24.34
N PHE A 477 -0.32 19.72 -24.59
CA PHE A 477 -1.57 19.45 -23.90
C PHE A 477 -1.48 18.33 -22.85
N THR A 478 -0.28 17.95 -22.39
CA THR A 478 -0.12 16.96 -21.34
C THR A 478 -0.79 17.44 -20.06
N ALA A 479 -1.95 16.90 -19.76
CA ALA A 479 -2.71 17.18 -18.54
C ALA A 479 -2.49 16.07 -17.50
N TYR A 480 -2.79 16.37 -16.25
CA TYR A 480 -2.78 15.38 -15.18
C TYR A 480 -3.72 14.20 -15.48
N ASN A 481 -3.25 12.99 -15.17
CA ASN A 481 -4.03 11.77 -15.32
C ASN A 481 -5.14 11.66 -14.27
N THR A 482 -5.04 12.41 -13.18
CA THR A 482 -6.01 12.36 -12.10
C THR A 482 -6.95 13.56 -12.09
N ARG A 483 -8.17 13.34 -11.58
CA ARG A 483 -9.09 14.38 -11.15
C ARG A 483 -9.47 14.13 -9.70
N ILE A 484 -9.22 15.08 -8.83
CA ILE A 484 -9.64 15.01 -7.44
C ILE A 484 -11.17 15.09 -7.41
N ILE A 485 -11.80 14.05 -6.84
CA ILE A 485 -13.26 13.99 -6.58
C ILE A 485 -13.54 14.53 -5.18
N THR A 486 -12.77 14.02 -4.20
CA THR A 486 -12.86 14.45 -2.81
C THR A 486 -11.48 14.86 -2.35
N MET A 487 -11.35 16.11 -1.88
CA MET A 487 -10.10 16.58 -1.29
C MET A 487 -9.79 15.81 -0.01
N PRO A 488 -8.50 15.70 0.38
CA PRO A 488 -8.11 15.09 1.64
C PRO A 488 -8.88 15.70 2.81
N GLY A 489 -9.54 14.85 3.58
CA GLY A 489 -10.36 15.25 4.72
C GLY A 489 -10.92 14.05 5.45
N GLY A 490 -11.72 14.29 6.48
CA GLY A 490 -12.34 13.22 7.25
C GLY A 490 -12.91 13.69 8.58
N SER A 491 -13.33 12.72 9.39
CA SER A 491 -13.91 13.00 10.71
C SER A 491 -12.88 13.54 11.69
N MET A 492 -13.27 14.51 12.53
CA MET A 492 -12.49 14.94 13.69
C MET A 492 -12.53 13.93 14.84
N ILE A 493 -13.29 12.84 14.70
CA ILE A 493 -13.34 11.78 15.70
C ILE A 493 -12.19 10.82 15.43
N PRO A 494 -11.34 10.50 16.43
CA PRO A 494 -10.25 9.55 16.27
C PRO A 494 -10.77 8.16 15.90
N THR A 495 -10.10 7.51 14.96
CA THR A 495 -10.41 6.14 14.53
C THR A 495 -9.77 5.09 15.44
N ALA A 496 -8.67 5.43 16.10
CA ALA A 496 -8.00 4.59 17.08
C ALA A 496 -7.47 5.46 18.26
N PRO A 497 -7.38 4.88 19.45
CA PRO A 497 -7.93 3.60 19.90
C PRO A 497 -9.47 3.64 20.01
N ILE A 498 -10.13 2.52 19.65
CA ILE A 498 -11.60 2.42 19.74
C ILE A 498 -12.00 2.25 21.21
N LYS A 499 -12.37 3.37 21.86
CA LYS A 499 -12.68 3.42 23.29
C LYS A 499 -13.70 2.36 23.73
N LYS A 500 -14.77 2.15 22.94
CA LYS A 500 -15.82 1.18 23.23
C LYS A 500 -15.28 -0.25 23.29
N ASN A 501 -14.44 -0.64 22.33
CA ASN A 501 -13.90 -2.00 22.26
C ASN A 501 -12.92 -2.28 23.41
N ILE A 502 -12.05 -1.32 23.73
CA ILE A 502 -11.08 -1.46 24.82
C ILE A 502 -11.81 -1.59 26.17
N LEU A 503 -12.81 -0.73 26.41
CA LEU A 503 -13.63 -0.81 27.63
C LEU A 503 -14.42 -2.11 27.70
N LEU A 504 -14.95 -2.61 26.57
CA LEU A 504 -15.67 -3.87 26.51
C LEU A 504 -14.75 -5.05 26.82
N VAL A 505 -13.55 -5.08 26.24
CA VAL A 505 -12.54 -6.13 26.53
C VAL A 505 -12.11 -6.06 28.00
N ALA A 506 -11.86 -4.88 28.52
CA ALA A 506 -11.50 -4.70 29.94
C ALA A 506 -12.62 -5.15 30.87
N PHE A 507 -13.88 -4.87 30.53
CA PHE A 507 -15.04 -5.33 31.27
C PHE A 507 -15.16 -6.87 31.25
N ALA A 508 -15.01 -7.48 30.06
CA ALA A 508 -15.05 -8.93 29.93
C ALA A 508 -13.92 -9.60 30.72
N LEU A 509 -12.69 -9.10 30.64
CA LEU A 509 -11.56 -9.58 31.44
C LEU A 509 -11.78 -9.37 32.92
N GLY A 510 -12.33 -8.23 33.32
CA GLY A 510 -12.67 -7.93 34.71
C GLY A 510 -13.66 -8.91 35.34
N LEU A 511 -14.56 -9.47 34.53
CA LEU A 511 -15.48 -10.55 34.93
C LEU A 511 -14.84 -11.92 34.86
N LEU A 512 -14.02 -12.20 33.85
CA LEU A 512 -13.44 -13.54 33.60
C LEU A 512 -12.35 -13.90 34.63
N VAL A 513 -11.48 -12.92 34.95
CA VAL A 513 -10.35 -13.16 35.88
C VAL A 513 -10.81 -13.69 37.24
N PRO A 514 -11.79 -13.07 37.94
CA PRO A 514 -12.28 -13.63 39.22
C PRO A 514 -12.88 -15.02 39.09
N ILE A 515 -13.60 -15.32 38.00
CA ILE A 515 -14.16 -16.63 37.74
C ILE A 515 -13.05 -17.67 37.68
N VAL A 516 -11.99 -17.41 36.91
CA VAL A 516 -10.84 -18.30 36.77
C VAL A 516 -10.13 -18.49 38.12
N ILE A 517 -9.90 -17.41 38.85
CA ILE A 517 -9.27 -17.48 40.19
C ILE A 517 -10.12 -18.29 41.16
N ILE A 518 -11.44 -18.06 41.18
CA ILE A 518 -12.36 -18.78 42.03
C ILE A 518 -12.39 -20.28 41.66
N PHE A 519 -12.41 -20.56 40.34
CA PHE A 519 -12.39 -21.94 39.82
C PHE A 519 -11.10 -22.67 40.20
N ILE A 520 -9.93 -22.07 40.00
CA ILE A 520 -8.65 -22.65 40.37
C ILE A 520 -8.60 -22.90 41.90
N ARG A 521 -8.98 -21.88 42.70
CA ARG A 521 -8.95 -21.97 44.15
C ARG A 521 -9.93 -23.01 44.67
N GLU A 522 -11.04 -23.22 43.97
CA GLU A 522 -12.03 -24.21 44.32
C GLU A 522 -11.55 -25.63 44.01
N ASN A 523 -10.93 -25.83 42.86
CA ASN A 523 -10.32 -27.12 42.48
C ASN A 523 -9.13 -27.50 43.38
N MET A 524 -8.43 -26.51 43.94
CA MET A 524 -7.33 -26.75 44.89
C MET A 524 -7.82 -26.92 46.32
N ASN A 525 -9.14 -26.80 46.58
CA ASN A 525 -9.68 -26.86 47.92
C ASN A 525 -10.07 -28.33 48.28
N THR A 526 -9.33 -28.90 49.18
CA THR A 526 -9.49 -30.30 49.65
C THR A 526 -10.44 -30.43 50.83
N VAL A 527 -11.18 -29.37 51.21
CA VAL A 527 -12.09 -29.38 52.38
C VAL A 527 -13.44 -29.99 52.00
N VAL A 528 -13.85 -31.02 52.71
CA VAL A 528 -15.16 -31.65 52.57
C VAL A 528 -16.25 -30.65 52.98
N ARG A 529 -17.24 -30.41 52.13
CA ARG A 529 -18.31 -29.44 52.34
C ARG A 529 -19.69 -30.00 52.47
N GLY A 530 -19.87 -31.25 52.06
CA GLY A 530 -21.17 -31.88 52.13
C GLY A 530 -21.14 -33.36 51.80
N ARG A 531 -22.29 -33.95 51.85
CA ARG A 531 -22.48 -35.39 51.61
C ARG A 531 -21.96 -35.85 50.24
N LYS A 532 -22.04 -35.01 49.23
CA LYS A 532 -21.60 -35.34 47.86
C LYS A 532 -20.09 -35.56 47.76
N ASP A 533 -19.31 -34.87 48.56
CA ASP A 533 -17.86 -34.98 48.55
C ASP A 533 -17.39 -36.30 49.16
N LEU A 534 -18.30 -37.00 49.87
CA LEU A 534 -18.07 -38.28 50.52
C LEU A 534 -18.67 -39.47 49.79
N GLU A 535 -19.36 -39.29 48.66
CA GLU A 535 -20.02 -40.35 47.90
C GLU A 535 -19.06 -41.48 47.41
N ASN A 536 -17.78 -41.10 47.21
CA ASN A 536 -16.74 -42.02 46.72
C ASN A 536 -15.96 -42.70 47.86
N MET A 537 -16.29 -42.44 49.12
CA MET A 537 -15.62 -43.09 50.25
C MET A 537 -16.25 -44.48 50.54
N THR A 538 -15.39 -45.43 50.85
CA THR A 538 -15.82 -46.83 51.21
C THR A 538 -16.53 -46.89 52.52
N ALA A 539 -16.51 -45.87 53.36
CA ALA A 539 -17.18 -45.78 54.66
C ALA A 539 -18.64 -45.32 54.49
N PRO A 540 -19.59 -45.94 55.17
CA PRO A 540 -20.98 -45.53 55.09
C PRO A 540 -21.19 -44.17 55.72
N PHE A 541 -21.94 -43.31 55.00
CA PHE A 541 -22.30 -41.98 55.51
C PHE A 541 -23.34 -42.06 56.61
N VAL A 542 -22.97 -41.69 57.83
CA VAL A 542 -23.83 -41.85 59.02
C VAL A 542 -24.73 -40.62 59.22
N GLY A 543 -24.28 -39.41 58.92
CA GLY A 543 -25.11 -38.25 59.07
C GLY A 543 -24.33 -36.94 58.98
N GLU A 544 -25.04 -35.82 58.86
CA GLU A 544 -24.49 -34.44 58.76
C GLU A 544 -24.99 -33.63 59.96
N ILE A 545 -24.04 -33.01 60.65
CA ILE A 545 -24.36 -32.14 61.79
C ILE A 545 -24.12 -30.71 61.36
N PRO A 546 -25.16 -29.86 61.30
CA PRO A 546 -25.00 -28.49 60.90
C PRO A 546 -24.18 -27.69 61.93
N LEU A 547 -23.30 -26.84 61.44
CA LEU A 547 -22.45 -25.99 62.27
C LEU A 547 -23.31 -24.94 62.99
N ALA A 548 -23.21 -24.87 64.31
CA ALA A 548 -23.90 -23.86 65.10
C ALA A 548 -23.18 -22.50 65.01
N PHE A 549 -23.58 -21.69 64.03
CA PHE A 549 -23.07 -20.31 63.95
C PHE A 549 -23.86 -19.40 64.86
N GLN A 550 -23.17 -18.78 65.83
CA GLN A 550 -23.65 -17.53 66.41
C GLN A 550 -23.41 -16.40 65.41
N LYS A 551 -24.47 -15.76 64.89
CA LYS A 551 -24.37 -14.59 64.01
C LYS A 551 -23.64 -13.47 64.76
N SER A 552 -22.34 -13.32 64.49
CA SER A 552 -21.60 -12.08 64.85
C SER A 552 -22.16 -10.95 63.97
N LYS A 553 -22.71 -9.93 64.63
CA LYS A 553 -23.15 -8.69 63.98
C LYS A 553 -21.92 -8.03 63.37
N TRP A 554 -21.93 -7.79 62.08
CA TRP A 554 -20.85 -7.26 61.23
C TRP A 554 -20.40 -5.82 61.60
N TYR A 555 -20.93 -5.22 62.65
CA TYR A 555 -20.60 -3.87 63.13
C TYR A 555 -20.06 -3.91 64.57
N SER A 556 -19.02 -4.67 64.85
CA SER A 556 -18.30 -4.53 66.13
C SER A 556 -16.79 -4.55 65.86
N ARG A 557 -16.24 -3.36 65.73
CA ARG A 557 -14.80 -3.04 65.75
C ARG A 557 -14.23 -3.15 67.17
N LYS A 558 -14.30 -4.30 67.80
CA LYS A 558 -13.47 -4.58 68.98
C LYS A 558 -13.06 -6.03 68.90
N ALA A 559 -11.73 -6.22 68.75
CA ALA A 559 -11.10 -7.51 68.95
C ALA A 559 -11.53 -8.06 70.33
N LYS A 560 -12.45 -9.02 70.34
CA LYS A 560 -12.64 -9.88 71.47
C LYS A 560 -11.83 -11.15 71.21
N THR A 561 -10.87 -11.32 72.08
CA THR A 561 -10.17 -12.56 72.41
C THR A 561 -11.06 -13.77 72.12
N LYS A 562 -10.48 -14.74 71.44
CA LYS A 562 -11.04 -16.05 71.17
C LYS A 562 -11.22 -16.81 72.48
N GLU A 563 -12.27 -16.49 73.24
CA GLU A 563 -12.81 -17.41 74.20
C GLU A 563 -13.64 -18.40 73.43
N GLU A 564 -13.12 -19.62 73.32
CA GLU A 564 -13.89 -20.79 72.92
C GLU A 564 -15.00 -20.94 73.94
N ILE A 565 -16.18 -20.41 73.66
CA ILE A 565 -17.38 -20.67 74.42
C ILE A 565 -17.80 -22.10 74.00
N CYS A 566 -17.39 -23.11 74.76
CA CYS A 566 -17.96 -24.42 74.71
C CYS A 566 -19.44 -24.32 75.16
N ALA A 567 -20.31 -23.91 74.27
CA ALA A 567 -21.74 -23.90 74.49
C ALA A 567 -22.29 -25.31 74.22
N ILE A 568 -22.91 -25.94 75.19
CA ILE A 568 -23.71 -27.18 75.02
C ILE A 568 -24.85 -26.81 74.06
N VAL A 569 -24.73 -27.23 72.78
CA VAL A 569 -25.68 -26.86 71.69
C VAL A 569 -26.88 -27.83 71.73
N VAL A 570 -26.67 -29.07 72.20
CA VAL A 570 -27.69 -30.11 72.35
C VAL A 570 -28.34 -29.99 73.72
N LYS A 571 -29.65 -29.75 73.76
CA LYS A 571 -30.43 -29.60 74.98
C LYS A 571 -31.53 -30.63 75.00
N GLU A 572 -31.78 -31.21 76.21
CA GLU A 572 -32.90 -32.19 76.39
C GLU A 572 -34.25 -31.51 76.04
N LYS A 573 -35.11 -32.25 75.30
CA LYS A 573 -36.46 -31.84 74.87
C LYS A 573 -36.51 -30.68 73.90
N SER A 574 -35.38 -30.20 73.33
CA SER A 574 -35.37 -29.16 72.31
C SER A 574 -35.52 -29.80 70.92
N ARG A 575 -36.37 -29.18 70.03
CA ARG A 575 -36.57 -29.57 68.64
C ARG A 575 -35.75 -28.62 67.67
N ASN A 576 -34.52 -28.34 68.01
CA ASN A 576 -33.63 -27.58 67.15
C ASN A 576 -33.05 -28.49 66.08
N VAL A 577 -32.74 -27.92 64.87
CA VAL A 577 -32.15 -28.60 63.71
C VAL A 577 -30.91 -29.45 64.12
N ILE A 578 -30.12 -28.93 65.05
CA ILE A 578 -28.92 -29.62 65.57
C ILE A 578 -29.28 -30.84 66.36
N ASN A 579 -30.28 -30.75 67.28
CA ASN A 579 -30.75 -31.88 68.04
C ASN A 579 -31.31 -32.99 67.14
N GLU A 580 -32.08 -32.64 66.12
CA GLU A 580 -32.59 -33.64 65.17
C GLU A 580 -31.45 -34.21 64.31
N ALA A 581 -30.44 -33.42 63.91
CA ALA A 581 -29.26 -33.96 63.23
C ALA A 581 -28.53 -35.03 64.12
N PHE A 582 -28.34 -34.78 65.41
CA PHE A 582 -27.76 -35.76 66.33
C PHE A 582 -28.62 -37.00 66.48
N ARG A 583 -29.97 -36.86 66.50
CA ARG A 583 -30.87 -38.01 66.53
C ARG A 583 -30.76 -38.88 65.28
N VAL A 584 -30.69 -38.22 64.09
CA VAL A 584 -30.52 -38.90 62.82
C VAL A 584 -29.18 -39.67 62.81
N VAL A 585 -28.08 -38.99 63.21
CA VAL A 585 -26.76 -39.62 63.30
C VAL A 585 -26.76 -40.80 64.23
N ARG A 586 -27.40 -40.71 65.44
CA ARG A 586 -27.51 -41.77 66.36
C ARG A 586 -28.29 -42.98 65.80
N THR A 587 -29.45 -42.70 65.16
CA THR A 587 -30.27 -43.76 64.56
C THR A 587 -29.54 -44.45 63.43
N ASN A 588 -28.88 -43.70 62.56
CA ASN A 588 -28.10 -44.24 61.44
C ASN A 588 -26.88 -45.02 61.93
N LEU A 589 -26.24 -44.60 63.03
CA LEU A 589 -25.12 -45.27 63.64
C LEU A 589 -25.61 -46.65 64.24
N GLU A 590 -26.78 -46.67 64.90
CA GLU A 590 -27.41 -47.92 65.40
C GLU A 590 -27.72 -48.89 64.26
N PHE A 591 -28.08 -48.39 63.07
CA PHE A 591 -28.31 -49.25 61.91
C PHE A 591 -27.01 -49.78 61.30
N VAL A 592 -25.91 -48.94 61.25
CA VAL A 592 -24.63 -49.36 60.70
C VAL A 592 -23.88 -50.35 61.60
N VAL A 593 -23.95 -50.14 62.91
CA VAL A 593 -23.25 -50.99 63.88
C VAL A 593 -23.93 -52.33 64.08
N GLY A 594 -25.20 -52.50 63.66
CA GLY A 594 -25.94 -53.79 63.81
C GLY A 594 -26.22 -54.14 65.25
N LYS A 595 -27.13 -55.09 65.45
CA LYS A 595 -27.54 -55.56 66.77
C LYS A 595 -26.55 -56.51 67.49
N GLU A 596 -25.37 -56.75 66.92
CA GLU A 596 -24.35 -57.61 67.56
C GLU A 596 -23.40 -56.74 68.40
N ARG A 597 -23.49 -56.96 69.68
CA ARG A 597 -22.84 -56.22 70.76
C ARG A 597 -21.36 -56.53 70.91
N GLU A 598 -20.52 -56.27 70.00
CA GLU A 598 -19.06 -56.29 70.24
C GLU A 598 -18.27 -55.34 69.36
N SER A 599 -18.68 -54.13 69.22
CA SER A 599 -17.77 -53.10 68.65
C SER A 599 -17.74 -51.92 69.60
N ASN A 600 -16.55 -51.65 70.15
CA ASN A 600 -16.25 -50.47 70.91
C ASN A 600 -16.24 -49.27 69.91
N VAL A 601 -17.26 -48.46 69.99
CA VAL A 601 -17.28 -47.14 69.39
C VAL A 601 -17.15 -46.13 70.51
#